data_5954b0318a69358295ca737af40ebde5
#
_entry.id   5954b0318a69358295ca737af40ebde5
#
_cell.length_a   1.000
_cell.length_b   1.000
_cell.length_c   1.000
_cell.angle_alpha   90.00
_cell.angle_beta   90.00
_cell.angle_gamma   90.00
#
_symmetry.space_group_name_H-M   'P 1'
#
loop_
_entity.id
_entity.type
_entity.pdbx_description
1 polymer ?
#
loop_
_entity_poly.entity_id
_entity_poly.type
_entity_poly.pdbx_seq_one_letter_code
_entity_poly.pdbx_strand_id
1 'polypeptide(L)'
;MEKRQDEVWVIKSTGERERFSLNKLRRSLTRSGADDETIERIVEHILPELHEGMKTSQIYKHAYSILKKNKYPAAIRYSLRKAVLELGPSGFPFEKFVAEVLRGKGYTAQTGVILPGFCVDHEVDVLMEKDNRHIFAECKFHNQQGIKTDVKVALYVHARFMDLQKAHDEAHKRHKGEVKKVHEGWLITNTKLTSDAIEYANCAGLTVIGWDYPEKGNLQDLILETGVHPLTFLSTLTQSDKNSLLEQGIVMCRDLKNSPAPLKSIGFTDEQIGRVVEEVDQVCQEF
;
A
#
# COMPACT_ATOMS: atom_id res chain seq x y z
N MET A 1 10.04 -35.90 -21.52
CA MET A 1 9.03 -36.00 -20.44
C MET A 1 8.75 -34.58 -19.95
N GLU A 2 7.76 -33.93 -20.53
CA GLU A 2 7.27 -32.65 -20.02
C GLU A 2 6.59 -32.91 -18.65
N LYS A 3 7.25 -32.51 -17.56
CA LYS A 3 6.56 -32.39 -16.26
C LYS A 3 5.43 -31.40 -16.47
N ARG A 4 4.20 -31.78 -16.16
CA ARG A 4 3.07 -30.86 -16.12
C ARG A 4 3.44 -29.71 -15.22
N GLN A 5 3.46 -28.50 -15.76
CA GLN A 5 3.91 -27.26 -15.14
C GLN A 5 3.16 -26.96 -13.81
N ASP A 6 1.94 -27.47 -13.66
CA ASP A 6 1.11 -27.34 -12.46
C ASP A 6 1.55 -28.29 -11.30
N GLU A 7 2.57 -29.10 -11.48
CA GLU A 7 3.07 -30.04 -10.47
C GLU A 7 4.31 -29.51 -9.71
N VAL A 8 4.88 -28.38 -10.14
CA VAL A 8 6.08 -27.81 -9.50
C VAL A 8 5.70 -27.06 -8.22
N TRP A 9 6.36 -27.41 -7.12
CA TRP A 9 6.22 -26.69 -5.86
C TRP A 9 7.20 -25.53 -5.78
N VAL A 10 6.67 -24.34 -5.44
CA VAL A 10 7.44 -23.12 -5.23
C VAL A 10 7.40 -22.72 -3.76
N ILE A 11 8.40 -21.94 -3.32
CA ILE A 11 8.52 -21.45 -1.95
C ILE A 11 8.10 -19.97 -1.91
N LYS A 12 7.10 -19.67 -1.10
CA LYS A 12 6.68 -18.30 -0.83
C LYS A 12 7.71 -17.54 0.02
N SER A 13 7.56 -16.21 0.08
CA SER A 13 8.35 -15.37 1.01
C SER A 13 8.14 -15.74 2.49
N THR A 14 7.00 -16.35 2.84
CA THR A 14 6.69 -16.89 4.17
C THR A 14 7.41 -18.21 4.50
N GLY A 15 8.11 -18.82 3.53
CA GLY A 15 8.68 -20.18 3.65
C GLY A 15 7.68 -21.31 3.32
N GLU A 16 6.40 -20.99 3.16
CA GLU A 16 5.37 -21.95 2.78
C GLU A 16 5.58 -22.50 1.37
N ARG A 17 5.33 -23.79 1.17
CA ARG A 17 5.33 -24.42 -0.16
C ARG A 17 3.92 -24.35 -0.75
N GLU A 18 3.81 -23.94 -2.00
CA GLU A 18 2.56 -24.04 -2.77
C GLU A 18 2.85 -24.52 -4.19
N ARG A 19 1.83 -25.09 -4.84
CA ARG A 19 1.95 -25.43 -6.27
C ARG A 19 2.04 -24.17 -7.10
N PHE A 20 2.95 -24.13 -8.06
CA PHE A 20 3.00 -23.04 -9.02
C PHE A 20 1.68 -22.94 -9.79
N SER A 21 1.20 -21.75 -9.99
CA SER A 21 -0.01 -21.49 -10.76
C SER A 21 0.23 -20.45 -11.83
N LEU A 22 0.28 -20.91 -13.07
CA LEU A 22 0.39 -20.06 -14.25
C LEU A 22 -0.74 -19.02 -14.30
N ASN A 23 -1.95 -19.41 -13.92
CA ASN A 23 -3.10 -18.51 -13.89
C ASN A 23 -2.92 -17.37 -12.86
N LYS A 24 -2.28 -17.63 -11.71
CA LYS A 24 -1.96 -16.57 -10.74
C LYS A 24 -0.93 -15.59 -11.32
N LEU A 25 0.08 -16.09 -12.01
CA LEU A 25 1.09 -15.25 -12.66
C LEU A 25 0.44 -14.37 -13.74
N ARG A 26 -0.32 -14.96 -14.68
CA ARG A 26 -1.04 -14.23 -15.74
C ARG A 26 -1.95 -13.15 -15.17
N ARG A 27 -2.79 -13.48 -14.20
CA ARG A 27 -3.69 -12.49 -13.53
C ARG A 27 -2.91 -11.35 -12.89
N SER A 28 -1.74 -11.62 -12.29
CA SER A 28 -0.89 -10.59 -11.69
C SER A 28 -0.33 -9.64 -12.75
N LEU A 29 0.11 -10.18 -13.89
CA LEU A 29 0.63 -9.41 -15.03
C LEU A 29 -0.49 -8.60 -15.72
N THR A 30 -1.66 -9.19 -15.95
CA THR A 30 -2.83 -8.49 -16.51
C THR A 30 -3.23 -7.31 -15.62
N ARG A 31 -3.29 -7.51 -14.30
CA ARG A 31 -3.59 -6.43 -13.33
C ARG A 31 -2.55 -5.30 -13.35
N SER A 32 -1.31 -5.60 -13.72
CA SER A 32 -0.28 -4.58 -13.89
C SER A 32 -0.40 -3.82 -15.22
N GLY A 33 -1.35 -4.18 -16.08
CA GLY A 33 -1.55 -3.55 -17.38
C GLY A 33 -0.59 -4.05 -18.46
N ALA A 34 0.01 -5.23 -18.28
CA ALA A 34 0.74 -5.90 -19.36
C ALA A 34 -0.26 -6.40 -20.40
N ASP A 35 0.09 -6.25 -21.69
CA ASP A 35 -0.67 -6.84 -22.78
C ASP A 35 -0.37 -8.33 -22.93
N ASP A 36 -1.21 -9.02 -23.69
CA ASP A 36 -1.13 -10.46 -23.87
C ASP A 36 0.22 -10.88 -24.48
N GLU A 37 0.78 -10.10 -25.43
CA GLU A 37 2.09 -10.39 -26.01
C GLU A 37 3.22 -10.35 -24.97
N THR A 38 3.21 -9.34 -24.12
CA THR A 38 4.19 -9.21 -23.03
C THR A 38 4.01 -10.31 -21.99
N ILE A 39 2.76 -10.68 -21.67
CA ILE A 39 2.44 -11.78 -20.75
C ILE A 39 2.98 -13.10 -21.28
N GLU A 40 2.70 -13.43 -22.55
CA GLU A 40 3.19 -14.66 -23.16
C GLU A 40 4.72 -14.70 -23.17
N ARG A 41 5.38 -13.62 -23.55
CA ARG A 41 6.86 -13.53 -23.51
C ARG A 41 7.43 -13.79 -22.13
N ILE A 42 6.79 -13.25 -21.07
CA ILE A 42 7.20 -13.50 -19.68
C ILE A 42 7.00 -14.98 -19.32
N VAL A 43 5.88 -15.55 -19.71
CA VAL A 43 5.54 -16.95 -19.45
C VAL A 43 6.55 -17.87 -20.15
N GLU A 44 6.82 -17.64 -21.43
CA GLU A 44 7.82 -18.41 -22.22
C GLU A 44 9.22 -18.35 -21.62
N HIS A 45 9.57 -17.24 -20.98
CA HIS A 45 10.87 -17.08 -20.34
C HIS A 45 10.94 -17.76 -18.95
N ILE A 46 9.85 -17.74 -18.18
CA ILE A 46 9.82 -18.29 -16.81
C ILE A 46 9.65 -19.81 -16.83
N LEU A 47 8.82 -20.35 -17.71
CA LEU A 47 8.49 -21.78 -17.70
C LEU A 47 9.67 -22.73 -17.85
N PRO A 48 10.67 -22.46 -18.75
CA PRO A 48 11.85 -23.32 -18.88
C PRO A 48 12.76 -23.31 -17.64
N GLU A 49 12.75 -22.21 -16.88
CA GLU A 49 13.57 -22.06 -15.67
C GLU A 49 12.87 -22.58 -14.40
N LEU A 50 11.57 -22.88 -14.50
CA LEU A 50 10.77 -23.31 -13.37
C LEU A 50 11.22 -24.67 -12.86
N HIS A 51 11.62 -24.74 -11.59
CA HIS A 51 12.10 -25.96 -10.95
C HIS A 51 11.54 -26.10 -9.52
N GLU A 52 11.61 -27.30 -9.00
CA GLU A 52 11.16 -27.65 -7.65
C GLU A 52 11.89 -26.81 -6.60
N GLY A 53 11.13 -26.18 -5.71
CA GLY A 53 11.67 -25.32 -4.65
C GLY A 53 12.07 -23.90 -5.10
N MET A 54 11.80 -23.53 -6.37
CA MET A 54 12.05 -22.15 -6.83
C MET A 54 11.29 -21.15 -5.97
N LYS A 55 11.97 -20.08 -5.55
CA LYS A 55 11.31 -19.03 -4.73
C LYS A 55 10.41 -18.16 -5.59
N THR A 56 9.21 -17.84 -5.11
CA THR A 56 8.30 -16.90 -5.80
C THR A 56 8.94 -15.53 -6.03
N SER A 57 9.91 -15.13 -5.19
CA SER A 57 10.69 -13.90 -5.39
C SER A 57 11.61 -13.94 -6.63
N GLN A 58 12.06 -15.12 -7.07
CA GLN A 58 12.85 -15.27 -8.30
C GLN A 58 11.93 -15.12 -9.52
N ILE A 59 10.77 -15.80 -9.50
CA ILE A 59 9.73 -15.64 -10.54
C ILE A 59 9.35 -14.17 -10.68
N TYR A 60 9.12 -13.49 -9.55
CA TYR A 60 8.82 -12.05 -9.53
C TYR A 60 9.93 -11.22 -10.19
N LYS A 61 11.20 -11.45 -9.84
CA LYS A 61 12.33 -10.70 -10.40
C LYS A 61 12.46 -10.88 -11.91
N HIS A 62 12.24 -12.10 -12.42
CA HIS A 62 12.25 -12.39 -13.84
C HIS A 62 11.12 -11.64 -14.57
N ALA A 63 9.88 -11.76 -14.09
CA ALA A 63 8.75 -11.04 -14.66
C ALA A 63 8.98 -9.52 -14.67
N TYR A 64 9.44 -8.96 -13.54
CA TYR A 64 9.74 -7.54 -13.41
C TYR A 64 10.82 -7.06 -14.41
N SER A 65 11.89 -7.83 -14.58
CA SER A 65 12.98 -7.47 -15.49
C SER A 65 12.52 -7.37 -16.94
N ILE A 66 11.61 -8.25 -17.37
CA ILE A 66 11.05 -8.25 -18.72
C ILE A 66 10.05 -7.09 -18.88
N LEU A 67 9.18 -6.86 -17.89
CA LEU A 67 8.27 -5.73 -17.87
C LEU A 67 9.02 -4.40 -17.94
N LYS A 68 10.09 -4.24 -17.15
CA LYS A 68 10.89 -3.00 -17.10
C LYS A 68 11.50 -2.66 -18.46
N LYS A 69 11.89 -3.68 -19.26
CA LYS A 69 12.46 -3.48 -20.61
C LYS A 69 11.41 -3.16 -21.66
N ASN A 70 10.20 -3.67 -21.54
CA ASN A 70 9.19 -3.62 -22.60
C ASN A 70 8.02 -2.67 -22.29
N LYS A 71 7.60 -2.60 -21.01
CA LYS A 71 6.49 -1.76 -20.53
C LYS A 71 6.74 -1.29 -19.11
N TYR A 72 7.48 -0.21 -19.00
CA TYR A 72 7.85 0.38 -17.70
C TYR A 72 6.64 0.66 -16.79
N PRO A 73 5.51 1.24 -17.27
CA PRO A 73 4.33 1.43 -16.44
C PRO A 73 3.75 0.14 -15.84
N ALA A 74 3.77 -0.94 -16.61
CA ALA A 74 3.33 -2.25 -16.10
C ALA A 74 4.31 -2.81 -15.06
N ALA A 75 5.61 -2.57 -15.23
CA ALA A 75 6.61 -2.94 -14.22
C ALA A 75 6.37 -2.19 -12.89
N ILE A 76 6.04 -0.91 -12.98
CA ILE A 76 5.66 -0.08 -11.85
C ILE A 76 4.49 -0.70 -11.09
N ARG A 77 3.36 -0.90 -11.74
CA ARG A 77 2.16 -1.48 -11.11
C ARG A 77 2.42 -2.87 -10.55
N TYR A 78 3.25 -3.67 -11.22
CA TYR A 78 3.65 -5.00 -10.77
C TYR A 78 4.45 -4.96 -9.46
N SER A 79 5.32 -3.96 -9.30
CA SER A 79 6.17 -3.79 -8.12
C SER A 79 5.51 -3.04 -6.97
N LEU A 80 4.38 -2.36 -7.20
CA LEU A 80 3.72 -1.48 -6.23
C LEU A 80 3.47 -2.15 -4.88
N ARG A 81 2.94 -3.38 -4.89
CA ARG A 81 2.69 -4.11 -3.65
C ARG A 81 3.94 -4.34 -2.83
N LYS A 82 5.06 -4.66 -3.50
CA LYS A 82 6.34 -4.84 -2.83
C LYS A 82 6.81 -3.53 -2.23
N ALA A 83 6.73 -2.44 -2.99
CA ALA A 83 7.13 -1.11 -2.52
C ALA A 83 6.35 -0.68 -1.27
N VAL A 84 5.02 -0.89 -1.26
CA VAL A 84 4.21 -0.57 -0.08
C VAL A 84 4.54 -1.47 1.12
N LEU A 85 4.88 -2.75 0.90
CA LEU A 85 5.34 -3.65 1.97
C LEU A 85 6.69 -3.24 2.58
N GLU A 86 7.51 -2.51 1.83
CA GLU A 86 8.82 -2.03 2.26
C GLU A 86 8.77 -0.69 3.03
N LEU A 87 7.59 -0.11 3.26
CA LEU A 87 7.42 1.12 4.06
C LEU A 87 7.71 0.94 5.56
N GLY A 88 7.91 -0.31 6.04
CA GLY A 88 8.21 -0.63 7.43
C GLY A 88 9.67 -0.56 7.80
N PRO A 89 10.04 -0.80 9.07
CA PRO A 89 9.34 -1.70 10.01
C PRO A 89 8.19 -1.08 10.82
N SER A 90 8.15 0.24 11.02
CA SER A 90 7.07 0.90 11.76
C SER A 90 5.84 1.18 10.89
N GLY A 91 4.68 1.45 11.51
CA GLY A 91 3.44 1.83 10.81
C GLY A 91 3.46 3.27 10.28
N PHE A 92 4.24 4.15 10.90
CA PHE A 92 4.22 5.58 10.65
C PHE A 92 4.46 6.01 9.17
N PRO A 93 5.43 5.43 8.41
CA PRO A 93 5.54 5.74 6.99
C PRO A 93 4.31 5.31 6.18
N PHE A 94 3.64 4.22 6.57
CA PHE A 94 2.42 3.78 5.92
C PHE A 94 1.24 4.74 6.19
N GLU A 95 1.10 5.24 7.41
CA GLU A 95 0.09 6.24 7.77
C GLU A 95 0.27 7.53 6.94
N LYS A 96 1.50 8.05 6.85
CA LYS A 96 1.85 9.19 6.00
C LYS A 96 1.54 8.92 4.53
N PHE A 97 1.89 7.74 4.04
CA PHE A 97 1.62 7.33 2.67
C PHE A 97 0.12 7.30 2.37
N VAL A 98 -0.68 6.69 3.25
CA VAL A 98 -2.15 6.66 3.14
C VAL A 98 -2.73 8.08 3.14
N ALA A 99 -2.26 8.96 4.04
CA ALA A 99 -2.70 10.35 4.08
C ALA A 99 -2.45 11.08 2.74
N GLU A 100 -1.27 10.86 2.11
CA GLU A 100 -0.97 11.46 0.80
C GLU A 100 -1.83 10.90 -0.33
N VAL A 101 -2.08 9.58 -0.34
CA VAL A 101 -3.00 8.96 -1.30
C VAL A 101 -4.41 9.58 -1.17
N LEU A 102 -4.89 9.75 0.07
CA LEU A 102 -6.22 10.31 0.31
C LEU A 102 -6.28 11.82 0.00
N ARG A 103 -5.20 12.59 0.21
CA ARG A 103 -5.09 13.96 -0.29
C ARG A 103 -5.22 14.02 -1.82
N GLY A 104 -4.61 13.07 -2.54
CA GLY A 104 -4.79 12.90 -3.98
C GLY A 104 -6.24 12.63 -4.40
N LYS A 105 -7.06 12.08 -3.50
CA LYS A 105 -8.52 11.89 -3.70
C LYS A 105 -9.35 13.10 -3.25
N GLY A 106 -8.72 14.20 -2.88
CA GLY A 106 -9.36 15.46 -2.50
C GLY A 106 -9.84 15.53 -1.05
N TYR A 107 -9.31 14.66 -0.16
CA TYR A 107 -9.49 14.82 1.28
C TYR A 107 -8.47 15.81 1.85
N THR A 108 -8.84 16.56 2.88
CA THR A 108 -7.84 17.07 3.82
C THR A 108 -7.46 15.92 4.75
N ALA A 109 -6.17 15.78 5.09
CA ALA A 109 -5.72 14.68 5.94
C ALA A 109 -4.59 15.13 6.87
N GLN A 110 -4.64 14.68 8.13
CA GLN A 110 -3.63 14.88 9.16
C GLN A 110 -3.28 13.54 9.79
N THR A 111 -2.01 13.32 10.15
CA THR A 111 -1.55 12.06 10.75
C THR A 111 -1.20 12.23 12.22
N GLY A 112 -1.39 11.18 13.03
CA GLY A 112 -0.99 11.14 14.43
C GLY A 112 -1.71 12.16 15.31
N VAL A 113 -3.03 12.35 15.09
CA VAL A 113 -3.82 13.35 15.81
C VAL A 113 -4.42 12.73 17.07
N ILE A 114 -4.14 13.32 18.23
CA ILE A 114 -4.77 12.90 19.49
C ILE A 114 -6.11 13.64 19.64
N LEU A 115 -7.19 12.86 19.75
CA LEU A 115 -8.54 13.37 19.93
C LEU A 115 -9.13 12.88 21.26
N PRO A 116 -9.86 13.75 21.99
CA PRO A 116 -10.58 13.30 23.18
C PRO A 116 -11.75 12.40 22.80
N GLY A 117 -11.74 11.19 23.31
CA GLY A 117 -12.91 10.30 23.29
C GLY A 117 -13.86 10.59 24.45
N PHE A 118 -14.96 9.87 24.52
CA PHE A 118 -15.89 9.97 25.65
C PHE A 118 -15.28 9.37 26.93
N CYS A 119 -14.56 8.29 26.80
CA CYS A 119 -13.94 7.57 27.93
C CYS A 119 -12.45 7.90 28.08
N VAL A 120 -11.70 7.92 26.98
CA VAL A 120 -10.24 8.13 26.94
C VAL A 120 -9.82 8.86 25.68
N ASP A 121 -8.62 9.46 25.68
CA ASP A 121 -8.04 10.04 24.46
C ASP A 121 -7.59 8.93 23.51
N HIS A 122 -7.73 9.21 22.21
CA HIS A 122 -7.31 8.31 21.13
C HIS A 122 -6.36 9.00 20.17
N GLU A 123 -5.25 8.36 19.87
CA GLU A 123 -4.44 8.71 18.71
C GLU A 123 -5.10 8.16 17.43
N VAL A 124 -5.42 9.02 16.49
CA VAL A 124 -6.01 8.68 15.19
C VAL A 124 -4.89 8.73 14.15
N ASP A 125 -4.63 7.59 13.48
CA ASP A 125 -3.52 7.48 12.53
C ASP A 125 -3.68 8.45 11.36
N VAL A 126 -4.90 8.57 10.79
CA VAL A 126 -5.23 9.55 9.77
C VAL A 126 -6.62 10.14 10.03
N LEU A 127 -6.64 11.42 10.41
CA LEU A 127 -7.88 12.21 10.49
C LEU A 127 -8.13 12.90 9.15
N MET A 128 -9.32 12.69 8.58
CA MET A 128 -9.66 13.21 7.25
C MET A 128 -10.97 13.98 7.25
N GLU A 129 -11.06 14.97 6.34
CA GLU A 129 -12.29 15.69 6.09
C GLU A 129 -12.55 15.84 4.60
N LYS A 130 -13.80 15.64 4.19
CA LYS A 130 -14.31 15.94 2.85
C LYS A 130 -15.84 16.01 2.89
N ASP A 131 -16.42 16.99 2.20
CA ASP A 131 -17.87 17.12 2.00
C ASP A 131 -18.68 16.98 3.30
N ASN A 132 -18.31 17.74 4.35
CA ASN A 132 -18.91 17.69 5.69
C ASN A 132 -18.81 16.33 6.40
N ARG A 133 -17.89 15.47 5.97
CA ARG A 133 -17.61 14.16 6.62
C ARG A 133 -16.30 14.25 7.39
N HIS A 134 -16.33 13.82 8.64
CA HIS A 134 -15.17 13.57 9.48
C HIS A 134 -14.87 12.08 9.49
N ILE A 135 -13.67 11.70 9.10
CA ILE A 135 -13.31 10.30 8.94
C ILE A 135 -12.10 10.01 9.84
N PHE A 136 -12.27 9.04 10.73
CA PHE A 136 -11.23 8.54 11.62
C PHE A 136 -10.70 7.23 11.03
N ALA A 137 -9.50 7.26 10.45
CA ALA A 137 -8.90 6.08 9.84
C ALA A 137 -7.79 5.50 10.72
N GLU A 138 -7.88 4.21 10.96
CA GLU A 138 -6.83 3.37 11.53
C GLU A 138 -6.09 2.67 10.40
N CYS A 139 -4.75 2.73 10.41
CA CYS A 139 -3.88 2.18 9.40
C CYS A 139 -3.15 0.94 9.90
N LYS A 140 -3.58 -0.25 9.48
CA LYS A 140 -2.92 -1.49 9.87
C LYS A 140 -1.86 -1.91 8.87
N PHE A 141 -0.60 -1.64 9.21
CA PHE A 141 0.55 -2.02 8.39
C PHE A 141 1.06 -3.43 8.73
N HIS A 142 1.42 -4.18 7.70
CA HIS A 142 2.12 -5.45 7.79
C HIS A 142 3.33 -5.45 6.85
N ASN A 143 4.51 -5.78 7.37
CA ASN A 143 5.76 -5.83 6.61
C ASN A 143 6.04 -7.19 5.96
N GLN A 144 5.13 -8.16 6.11
CA GLN A 144 5.26 -9.51 5.57
C GLN A 144 4.11 -9.86 4.62
N GLN A 145 4.43 -10.51 3.51
CA GLN A 145 3.43 -11.02 2.60
C GLN A 145 2.67 -12.21 3.22
N GLY A 146 1.38 -12.32 2.88
CA GLY A 146 0.54 -13.45 3.31
C GLY A 146 -0.19 -13.23 4.62
N ILE A 147 0.21 -12.27 5.45
CA ILE A 147 -0.56 -11.86 6.63
C ILE A 147 -1.86 -11.20 6.17
N LYS A 148 -2.95 -11.53 6.87
CA LYS A 148 -4.26 -10.89 6.70
C LYS A 148 -4.63 -10.14 7.95
N THR A 149 -5.24 -8.97 7.78
CA THR A 149 -5.87 -8.24 8.87
C THR A 149 -7.15 -8.94 9.30
N ASP A 150 -7.23 -9.34 10.54
CA ASP A 150 -8.31 -10.18 11.07
C ASP A 150 -9.44 -9.35 11.74
N VAL A 151 -10.49 -10.05 12.16
CA VAL A 151 -11.66 -9.45 12.79
C VAL A 151 -11.35 -8.75 14.11
N LYS A 152 -10.30 -9.14 14.85
CA LYS A 152 -9.91 -8.48 16.12
C LYS A 152 -9.52 -7.03 15.89
N VAL A 153 -8.85 -6.76 14.76
CA VAL A 153 -8.51 -5.37 14.38
C VAL A 153 -9.77 -4.57 14.08
N ALA A 154 -10.72 -5.13 13.32
CA ALA A 154 -11.99 -4.45 13.03
C ALA A 154 -12.81 -4.16 14.29
N LEU A 155 -12.86 -5.11 15.23
CA LEU A 155 -13.49 -4.93 16.54
C LEU A 155 -12.85 -3.79 17.35
N TYR A 156 -11.52 -3.75 17.39
CA TYR A 156 -10.77 -2.71 18.09
C TYR A 156 -11.03 -1.32 17.47
N VAL A 157 -10.95 -1.23 16.14
CA VAL A 157 -11.21 0.03 15.41
C VAL A 157 -12.63 0.52 15.67
N HIS A 158 -13.61 -0.38 15.63
CA HIS A 158 -15.01 -0.04 15.93
C HIS A 158 -15.19 0.50 17.34
N ALA A 159 -14.60 -0.13 18.35
CA ALA A 159 -14.68 0.34 19.73
C ALA A 159 -14.10 1.76 19.90
N ARG A 160 -12.93 2.05 19.28
CA ARG A 160 -12.33 3.38 19.27
C ARG A 160 -13.22 4.40 18.56
N PHE A 161 -13.75 4.04 17.40
CA PHE A 161 -14.64 4.90 16.63
C PHE A 161 -15.90 5.26 17.44
N MET A 162 -16.52 4.29 18.11
CA MET A 162 -17.70 4.52 18.94
C MET A 162 -17.44 5.48 20.10
N ASP A 163 -16.25 5.41 20.72
CA ASP A 163 -15.87 6.30 21.81
C ASP A 163 -15.66 7.74 21.32
N LEU A 164 -14.98 7.90 20.18
CA LEU A 164 -14.81 9.21 19.50
C LEU A 164 -16.14 9.78 19.05
N GLN A 165 -16.99 8.99 18.41
CA GLN A 165 -18.31 9.42 17.94
C GLN A 165 -19.18 9.90 19.10
N LYS A 166 -19.19 9.17 20.22
CA LYS A 166 -19.94 9.55 21.42
C LYS A 166 -19.47 10.88 21.99
N ALA A 167 -18.14 11.12 22.04
CA ALA A 167 -17.58 12.41 22.46
C ALA A 167 -18.08 13.56 21.59
N HIS A 168 -18.06 13.40 20.27
CA HIS A 168 -18.55 14.39 19.33
C HIS A 168 -20.05 14.63 19.44
N ASP A 169 -20.87 13.59 19.59
CA ASP A 169 -22.31 13.71 19.78
C ASP A 169 -22.67 14.49 21.06
N GLU A 170 -21.95 14.27 22.15
CA GLU A 170 -22.13 15.00 23.40
C GLU A 170 -21.68 16.47 23.30
N ALA A 171 -20.58 16.73 22.60
CA ALA A 171 -20.13 18.10 22.33
C ALA A 171 -21.14 18.86 21.47
N HIS A 172 -21.67 18.24 20.42
CA HIS A 172 -22.68 18.82 19.54
C HIS A 172 -23.99 19.17 20.26
N LYS A 173 -24.46 18.36 21.22
CA LYS A 173 -25.62 18.67 22.04
C LYS A 173 -25.46 19.96 22.86
N ARG A 174 -24.22 20.31 23.23
CA ARG A 174 -23.89 21.51 24.01
C ARG A 174 -23.81 22.78 23.14
N HIS A 175 -23.43 22.62 21.85
CA HIS A 175 -23.25 23.72 20.90
C HIS A 175 -24.41 23.74 19.89
N LYS A 176 -25.57 24.26 20.30
CA LYS A 176 -26.76 24.39 19.44
C LYS A 176 -26.47 25.36 18.30
N GLY A 177 -26.60 24.91 17.05
CA GLY A 177 -26.51 25.75 15.84
C GLY A 177 -25.35 25.37 14.88
N GLU A 178 -24.46 24.48 15.24
CA GLU A 178 -23.43 23.96 14.32
C GLU A 178 -24.02 22.87 13.41
N VAL A 179 -23.57 22.81 12.16
CA VAL A 179 -23.95 21.74 11.24
C VAL A 179 -23.36 20.42 11.77
N LYS A 180 -24.21 19.44 12.02
CA LYS A 180 -23.75 18.11 12.46
C LYS A 180 -22.91 17.48 11.35
N LYS A 181 -21.62 17.25 11.60
CA LYS A 181 -20.75 16.49 10.70
C LYS A 181 -21.11 15.00 10.77
N VAL A 182 -20.99 14.34 9.62
CA VAL A 182 -21.10 12.87 9.55
C VAL A 182 -19.75 12.28 9.96
N HIS A 183 -19.76 11.38 10.93
CA HIS A 183 -18.55 10.70 11.40
C HIS A 183 -18.48 9.29 10.83
N GLU A 184 -17.31 8.89 10.36
CA GLU A 184 -17.05 7.56 9.79
C GLU A 184 -15.77 6.98 10.37
N GLY A 185 -15.82 5.69 10.68
CA GLY A 185 -14.66 4.89 11.06
C GLY A 185 -14.13 4.11 9.86
N TRP A 186 -12.85 4.26 9.55
CA TRP A 186 -12.19 3.54 8.48
C TRP A 186 -11.07 2.66 9.00
N LEU A 187 -10.91 1.47 8.41
CA LEU A 187 -9.75 0.60 8.59
C LEU A 187 -9.05 0.42 7.25
N ILE A 188 -7.80 0.85 7.17
CA ILE A 188 -7.00 0.77 5.95
C ILE A 188 -5.79 -0.14 6.19
N THR A 189 -5.55 -1.11 5.30
CA THR A 189 -4.42 -2.03 5.42
C THR A 189 -3.73 -2.29 4.08
N ASN A 190 -2.40 -2.45 4.12
CA ASN A 190 -1.61 -2.82 2.94
C ASN A 190 -1.68 -4.31 2.59
N THR A 191 -2.49 -5.09 3.31
CA THR A 191 -2.67 -6.52 3.09
C THR A 191 -4.15 -6.86 2.82
N LYS A 192 -4.46 -8.15 2.71
CA LYS A 192 -5.83 -8.62 2.61
C LYS A 192 -6.50 -8.61 3.97
N LEU A 193 -7.81 -8.52 3.94
CA LEU A 193 -8.67 -8.74 5.11
C LEU A 193 -9.13 -10.20 5.15
N THR A 194 -9.49 -10.71 6.32
CA THR A 194 -10.22 -11.97 6.44
C THR A 194 -11.72 -11.74 6.10
N SER A 195 -12.44 -12.82 5.74
CA SER A 195 -13.90 -12.76 5.53
C SER A 195 -14.64 -12.16 6.71
N ASP A 196 -14.32 -12.67 7.91
CA ASP A 196 -14.94 -12.23 9.16
C ASP A 196 -14.67 -10.75 9.45
N ALA A 197 -13.47 -10.23 9.11
CA ALA A 197 -13.16 -8.81 9.26
C ALA A 197 -14.02 -7.94 8.33
N ILE A 198 -14.23 -8.39 7.09
CA ILE A 198 -15.07 -7.71 6.10
C ILE A 198 -16.54 -7.74 6.54
N GLU A 199 -17.04 -8.91 6.90
CA GLU A 199 -18.44 -9.12 7.31
C GLU A 199 -18.77 -8.28 8.56
N TYR A 200 -17.89 -8.33 9.57
CA TYR A 200 -18.07 -7.54 10.79
C TYR A 200 -18.05 -6.03 10.49
N ALA A 201 -17.06 -5.56 9.73
CA ALA A 201 -16.93 -4.13 9.42
C ALA A 201 -18.17 -3.61 8.66
N ASN A 202 -18.65 -4.36 7.65
CA ASN A 202 -19.86 -3.99 6.93
C ASN A 202 -21.09 -3.94 7.84
N CYS A 203 -21.24 -4.93 8.74
CA CYS A 203 -22.34 -4.96 9.72
C CYS A 203 -22.26 -3.78 10.71
N ALA A 204 -21.04 -3.42 11.15
CA ALA A 204 -20.79 -2.33 12.10
C ALA A 204 -20.75 -0.93 11.47
N GLY A 205 -20.93 -0.81 10.14
CA GLY A 205 -20.89 0.47 9.44
C GLY A 205 -19.48 1.08 9.31
N LEU A 206 -18.43 0.26 9.44
CA LEU A 206 -17.06 0.67 9.16
C LEU A 206 -16.74 0.55 7.68
N THR A 207 -16.00 1.52 7.15
CA THR A 207 -15.37 1.39 5.83
C THR A 207 -14.06 0.65 5.96
N VAL A 208 -13.85 -0.40 5.16
CA VAL A 208 -12.59 -1.15 5.13
C VAL A 208 -11.96 -1.10 3.75
N ILE A 209 -10.67 -0.76 3.72
CA ILE A 209 -9.85 -0.68 2.51
C ILE A 209 -8.63 -1.58 2.72
N GLY A 210 -8.61 -2.70 2.00
CA GLY A 210 -7.45 -3.60 1.93
C GLY A 210 -6.71 -3.45 0.61
N TRP A 211 -5.69 -4.28 0.41
CA TRP A 211 -4.92 -4.27 -0.84
C TRP A 211 -5.77 -4.54 -2.08
N ASP A 212 -6.73 -5.46 -1.99
CA ASP A 212 -7.63 -5.90 -3.06
C ASP A 212 -9.12 -5.91 -2.64
N TYR A 213 -9.47 -5.16 -1.61
CA TYR A 213 -10.84 -4.99 -1.13
C TYR A 213 -11.11 -3.51 -0.79
N PRO A 214 -12.28 -2.99 -1.18
CA PRO A 214 -13.33 -3.58 -2.01
C PRO A 214 -12.85 -3.91 -3.44
N GLU A 215 -13.68 -4.52 -4.27
CA GLU A 215 -13.32 -4.89 -5.65
C GLU A 215 -12.88 -3.68 -6.49
N LYS A 216 -13.52 -2.51 -6.24
CA LYS A 216 -13.14 -1.20 -6.81
C LYS A 216 -12.92 -0.20 -5.68
N GLY A 217 -11.90 0.65 -5.83
CA GLY A 217 -11.53 1.63 -4.80
C GLY A 217 -10.75 1.01 -3.63
N ASN A 218 -10.13 -0.13 -3.84
CA ASN A 218 -9.16 -0.72 -2.91
C ASN A 218 -7.86 0.11 -2.86
N LEU A 219 -6.96 -0.23 -1.95
CA LEU A 219 -5.73 0.54 -1.76
C LEU A 219 -4.88 0.60 -3.05
N GLN A 220 -4.80 -0.50 -3.81
CA GLN A 220 -4.07 -0.52 -5.09
C GLN A 220 -4.68 0.46 -6.10
N ASP A 221 -6.01 0.47 -6.23
CA ASP A 221 -6.72 1.37 -7.13
C ASP A 221 -6.48 2.83 -6.74
N LEU A 222 -6.62 3.16 -5.44
CA LEU A 222 -6.42 4.51 -4.92
C LEU A 222 -5.00 5.03 -5.22
N ILE A 223 -3.98 4.19 -5.05
CA ILE A 223 -2.58 4.56 -5.35
C ILE A 223 -2.42 4.83 -6.86
N LEU A 224 -2.97 3.95 -7.71
CA LEU A 224 -2.88 4.10 -9.17
C LEU A 224 -3.64 5.34 -9.67
N GLU A 225 -4.82 5.62 -9.13
CA GLU A 225 -5.63 6.78 -9.51
C GLU A 225 -5.02 8.12 -9.09
N THR A 226 -4.26 8.13 -7.99
CA THR A 226 -3.66 9.36 -7.46
C THR A 226 -2.24 9.61 -7.95
N GLY A 227 -1.59 8.60 -8.54
CA GLY A 227 -0.19 8.67 -8.95
C GLY A 227 0.79 8.89 -7.78
N VAL A 228 0.36 8.65 -6.54
CA VAL A 228 1.21 8.78 -5.35
C VAL A 228 2.04 7.52 -5.17
N HIS A 229 3.35 7.64 -5.30
CA HIS A 229 4.27 6.50 -5.23
C HIS A 229 5.17 6.61 -4.00
N PRO A 230 5.30 5.51 -3.21
CA PRO A 230 6.21 5.50 -2.06
C PRO A 230 7.67 5.51 -2.53
N LEU A 231 8.56 6.13 -1.75
CA LEU A 231 9.99 6.19 -2.07
C LEU A 231 10.63 4.80 -2.22
N THR A 232 10.10 3.81 -1.52
CA THR A 232 10.55 2.40 -1.58
C THR A 232 10.39 1.77 -2.98
N PHE A 233 9.66 2.44 -3.85
CA PHE A 233 9.47 2.08 -5.24
C PHE A 233 10.75 2.24 -6.08
N LEU A 234 11.60 3.23 -5.74
CA LEU A 234 12.79 3.56 -6.51
C LEU A 234 13.81 2.41 -6.51
N SER A 235 14.25 2.02 -7.70
CA SER A 235 15.24 0.95 -7.90
C SER A 235 16.67 1.44 -7.79
N THR A 236 16.92 2.73 -7.93
CA THR A 236 18.23 3.39 -7.76
C THR A 236 18.68 3.46 -6.30
N LEU A 237 17.75 3.27 -5.34
CA LEU A 237 18.03 3.26 -3.92
C LEU A 237 18.21 1.84 -3.39
N THR A 238 19.25 1.61 -2.58
CA THR A 238 19.41 0.36 -1.82
C THR A 238 18.39 0.30 -0.67
N GLN A 239 18.20 -0.89 -0.06
CA GLN A 239 17.32 -1.00 1.10
C GLN A 239 17.79 -0.16 2.28
N SER A 240 19.11 -0.01 2.47
CA SER A 240 19.68 0.85 3.50
C SER A 240 19.36 2.32 3.27
N ASP A 241 19.48 2.78 2.01
CA ASP A 241 19.16 4.17 1.64
C ASP A 241 17.67 4.48 1.89
N LYS A 242 16.79 3.54 1.46
CA LYS A 242 15.35 3.64 1.70
C LYS A 242 15.03 3.76 3.19
N ASN A 243 15.62 2.90 4.02
CA ASN A 243 15.40 2.93 5.46
C ASN A 243 15.86 4.27 6.06
N SER A 244 17.06 4.75 5.71
CA SER A 244 17.59 6.02 6.19
C SER A 244 16.73 7.22 5.78
N LEU A 245 16.13 7.18 4.59
CA LEU A 245 15.22 8.24 4.12
C LEU A 245 13.86 8.16 4.82
N LEU A 246 13.32 6.95 5.04
CA LEU A 246 12.08 6.75 5.80
C LEU A 246 12.23 7.24 7.26
N GLU A 247 13.37 6.99 7.90
CA GLU A 247 13.69 7.50 9.24
C GLU A 247 13.73 9.03 9.30
N GLN A 248 14.14 9.70 8.21
CA GLN A 248 14.06 11.14 8.04
C GLN A 248 12.65 11.65 7.70
N GLY A 249 11.67 10.74 7.61
CA GLY A 249 10.27 11.05 7.30
C GLY A 249 9.99 11.31 5.81
N ILE A 250 10.93 10.98 4.92
CA ILE A 250 10.73 11.02 3.47
C ILE A 250 9.98 9.74 3.07
N VAL A 251 8.78 9.86 2.58
CA VAL A 251 7.92 8.70 2.30
C VAL A 251 7.54 8.59 0.82
N MET A 252 7.37 9.71 0.10
CA MET A 252 6.98 9.73 -1.30
C MET A 252 8.17 9.97 -2.24
N CYS A 253 8.13 9.35 -3.44
CA CYS A 253 9.15 9.60 -4.48
C CYS A 253 9.29 11.10 -4.79
N ARG A 254 8.17 11.80 -4.92
CA ARG A 254 8.15 13.23 -5.28
C ARG A 254 8.86 14.14 -4.27
N ASP A 255 9.00 13.72 -3.01
CA ASP A 255 9.68 14.51 -1.99
C ASP A 255 11.17 14.68 -2.33
N LEU A 256 11.79 13.67 -2.96
CA LEU A 256 13.19 13.71 -3.39
C LEU A 256 13.41 14.62 -4.61
N LYS A 257 12.39 14.82 -5.46
CA LYS A 257 12.45 15.78 -6.56
C LYS A 257 12.44 17.21 -6.04
N ASN A 258 11.57 17.49 -5.07
CA ASN A 258 11.39 18.82 -4.50
C ASN A 258 12.58 19.24 -3.61
N SER A 259 13.27 18.29 -2.98
CA SER A 259 14.42 18.55 -2.13
C SER A 259 15.42 17.39 -2.19
N PRO A 260 16.57 17.53 -2.87
CA PRO A 260 17.62 16.53 -2.89
C PRO A 260 18.48 16.49 -1.61
N ALA A 261 18.26 17.41 -0.67
CA ALA A 261 19.04 17.50 0.57
C ALA A 261 19.07 16.18 1.38
N PRO A 262 17.98 15.42 1.52
CA PRO A 262 18.00 14.12 2.19
C PRO A 262 18.94 13.10 1.53
N LEU A 263 19.07 13.11 0.20
CA LEU A 263 20.01 12.23 -0.52
C LEU A 263 21.48 12.63 -0.21
N LYS A 264 21.76 13.92 -0.15
CA LYS A 264 23.10 14.41 0.25
C LYS A 264 23.44 14.02 1.68
N SER A 265 22.47 14.05 2.59
CA SER A 265 22.68 13.70 4.01
C SER A 265 23.06 12.22 4.22
N ILE A 266 22.66 11.33 3.30
CA ILE A 266 23.04 9.92 3.32
C ILE A 266 24.26 9.60 2.42
N GLY A 267 24.95 10.63 1.91
CA GLY A 267 26.24 10.49 1.21
C GLY A 267 26.17 10.34 -0.31
N PHE A 268 25.03 10.64 -0.94
CA PHE A 268 24.91 10.59 -2.40
C PHE A 268 25.69 11.73 -3.06
N THR A 269 26.40 11.39 -4.14
CA THR A 269 27.06 12.38 -5.03
C THR A 269 25.99 13.05 -5.92
N ASP A 270 26.33 14.22 -6.49
CA ASP A 270 25.40 14.93 -7.40
C ASP A 270 25.04 14.07 -8.63
N GLU A 271 25.94 13.21 -9.13
CA GLU A 271 25.64 12.26 -10.22
C GLU A 271 24.63 11.18 -9.77
N GLN A 272 24.76 10.64 -8.57
CA GLN A 272 23.83 9.66 -8.02
C GLN A 272 22.46 10.30 -7.79
N ILE A 273 22.42 11.54 -7.29
CA ILE A 273 21.19 12.31 -7.10
C ILE A 273 20.50 12.52 -8.46
N GLY A 274 21.24 12.89 -9.51
CA GLY A 274 20.69 13.03 -10.87
C GLY A 274 19.96 11.76 -11.32
N ARG A 275 20.57 10.58 -11.14
CA ARG A 275 19.94 9.30 -11.50
C ARG A 275 18.67 9.00 -10.69
N VAL A 276 18.66 9.33 -9.39
CA VAL A 276 17.45 9.18 -8.55
C VAL A 276 16.35 10.10 -9.03
N VAL A 277 16.66 11.38 -9.31
CA VAL A 277 15.66 12.36 -9.79
C VAL A 277 15.12 11.98 -11.16
N GLU A 278 15.96 11.47 -12.07
CA GLU A 278 15.50 10.94 -13.36
C GLU A 278 14.51 9.77 -13.20
N GLU A 279 14.80 8.84 -12.27
CA GLU A 279 13.86 7.75 -11.97
C GLU A 279 12.55 8.27 -11.35
N VAL A 280 12.62 9.26 -10.45
CA VAL A 280 11.44 9.92 -9.87
C VAL A 280 10.60 10.57 -10.98
N ASP A 281 11.22 11.28 -11.93
CA ASP A 281 10.51 11.90 -13.04
C ASP A 281 9.80 10.86 -13.91
N GLN A 282 10.46 9.75 -14.24
CA GLN A 282 9.86 8.65 -14.99
C GLN A 282 8.66 8.04 -14.24
N VAL A 283 8.78 7.87 -12.90
CA VAL A 283 7.70 7.32 -12.07
C VAL A 283 6.52 8.27 -11.95
N CYS A 284 6.76 9.59 -11.85
CA CYS A 284 5.72 10.59 -11.61
C CYS A 284 5.08 11.17 -12.88
N GLN A 285 5.70 11.00 -14.07
CA GLN A 285 5.16 11.52 -15.35
C GLN A 285 4.15 10.59 -16.03
N GLU A 286 4.03 9.33 -15.60
CA GLU A 286 3.22 8.31 -16.30
C GLU A 286 1.80 8.14 -15.74
N PHE A 287 1.31 9.10 -14.91
CA PHE A 287 -0.05 9.05 -14.33
C PHE A 287 -0.74 10.41 -14.36
#